data_b17d370047523b11b4f6954e57d00afd
#
_entry.id   b17d370047523b11b4f6954e57d00afd
#
_cell.length_a   1.000
_cell.length_b   1.000
_cell.length_c   1.000
_cell.angle_alpha   90.00
_cell.angle_beta   90.00
_cell.angle_gamma   90.00
#
_symmetry.space_group_name_H-M   'P 1'
#
loop_
_entity.id
_entity.type
_entity.pdbx_description
1 polymer ?
#
loop_
_entity_poly.entity_id
_entity_poly.type
_entity_poly.pdbx_seq_one_letter_code
_entity_poly.pdbx_strand_id
1 'polypeptide(L)'
;MALIDFKEISKANVASGNQDCFELFAREFLNALGFSIIEDPDRGQDGGRDLIVSEKRAGIISDTEERWLVSCKHKIHSGASVIISDEGDISDRIQAHKCNGFMGIYSSIVSSSLNRKLKSLSDKYEIQVFDNEKIERILLENRNANKLIRRFFPQSYNKMELKAPSNLLDEYLPLRCKVCGRDLLQRDILDRYLGIVVFVRDKEYNEKNKYTDVYCVCKGECDRNMVKLERSRENVTGWNDISDLVIPIRFLKFVIALMNRIRSHEDVFTEEAYSNLKNTIISLAQTTMKRQSEEDIRRDKSLWDLSG
;
A
#
# COMPACT_ATOMS: atom_id res chain seq x y z
N MET A 1 15.12 6.48 13.51
CA MET A 1 14.10 6.99 14.45
C MET A 1 12.79 6.33 14.07
N ALA A 2 12.11 5.63 14.99
CA ALA A 2 10.84 4.97 14.72
C ALA A 2 9.79 6.02 14.32
N LEU A 3 9.00 5.72 13.29
CA LEU A 3 7.91 6.59 12.80
C LEU A 3 6.59 6.29 13.53
N ILE A 4 6.44 5.04 14.02
CA ILE A 4 5.25 4.58 14.73
C ILE A 4 5.57 4.40 16.21
N ASP A 5 4.82 5.08 17.07
CA ASP A 5 4.93 4.94 18.52
C ASP A 5 3.92 3.92 19.04
N PHE A 6 4.37 2.71 19.34
CA PHE A 6 3.53 1.64 19.88
C PHE A 6 2.94 1.97 21.28
N LYS A 7 3.39 3.04 21.96
CA LYS A 7 2.78 3.52 23.20
C LYS A 7 1.40 4.15 23.00
N GLU A 8 1.04 4.47 21.76
CA GLU A 8 -0.30 4.94 21.43
C GLU A 8 -1.38 3.88 21.63
N ILE A 9 -1.02 2.61 21.53
CA ILE A 9 -1.91 1.52 21.94
C ILE A 9 -1.87 1.44 23.47
N SER A 10 -3.05 1.58 24.11
CA SER A 10 -3.17 1.56 25.56
C SER A 10 -2.76 0.20 26.14
N LYS A 11 -2.27 0.21 27.40
CA LYS A 11 -2.07 -1.04 28.15
C LYS A 11 -3.41 -1.75 28.34
N ALA A 12 -3.36 -3.09 28.34
CA ALA A 12 -4.49 -3.90 28.76
C ALA A 12 -4.98 -3.48 30.16
N ASN A 13 -6.27 -3.25 30.29
CA ASN A 13 -6.89 -2.99 31.60
C ASN A 13 -7.68 -4.23 32.00
N VAL A 14 -7.05 -5.09 32.78
CA VAL A 14 -7.64 -6.36 33.27
C VAL A 14 -8.93 -6.12 34.08
N ALA A 15 -9.08 -4.96 34.70
CA ALA A 15 -10.27 -4.65 35.52
C ALA A 15 -11.51 -4.22 34.73
N SER A 16 -11.36 -3.79 33.48
CA SER A 16 -12.47 -3.26 32.69
C SER A 16 -13.26 -4.32 31.90
N GLY A 17 -12.75 -5.56 31.81
CA GLY A 17 -13.33 -6.61 30.96
C GLY A 17 -13.33 -6.27 29.46
N ASN A 18 -12.65 -5.23 29.06
CA ASN A 18 -12.49 -4.85 27.67
C ASN A 18 -11.40 -5.71 27.02
N GLN A 19 -11.58 -6.00 25.74
CA GLN A 19 -10.58 -6.70 24.93
C GLN A 19 -9.27 -5.88 24.89
N ASP A 20 -8.12 -6.57 24.94
CA ASP A 20 -6.81 -5.91 24.82
C ASP A 20 -6.68 -5.23 23.45
N CYS A 21 -6.41 -3.93 23.47
CA CYS A 21 -6.26 -3.13 22.25
C CYS A 21 -5.10 -3.62 21.38
N PHE A 22 -4.04 -4.19 21.97
CA PHE A 22 -2.91 -4.73 21.22
C PHE A 22 -3.27 -6.06 20.54
N GLU A 23 -4.06 -6.92 21.18
CA GLU A 23 -4.59 -8.15 20.55
C GLU A 23 -5.54 -7.80 19.39
N LEU A 24 -6.40 -6.79 19.55
CA LEU A 24 -7.22 -6.27 18.44
C LEU A 24 -6.37 -5.75 17.29
N PHE A 25 -5.32 -5.01 17.59
CA PHE A 25 -4.37 -4.56 16.58
C PHE A 25 -3.74 -5.77 15.85
N ALA A 26 -3.25 -6.76 16.60
CA ALA A 26 -2.62 -7.96 16.05
C ALA A 26 -3.57 -8.73 15.11
N ARG A 27 -4.84 -8.89 15.52
CA ARG A 27 -5.89 -9.49 14.71
C ARG A 27 -6.08 -8.77 13.38
N GLU A 28 -6.27 -7.46 13.41
CA GLU A 28 -6.45 -6.62 12.21
C GLU A 28 -5.20 -6.61 11.32
N PHE A 29 -4.03 -6.60 11.94
CA PHE A 29 -2.75 -6.66 11.24
C PHE A 29 -2.57 -7.96 10.47
N LEU A 30 -2.83 -9.10 11.10
CA LEU A 30 -2.74 -10.41 10.45
C LEU A 30 -3.80 -10.57 9.34
N ASN A 31 -5.00 -10.09 9.57
CA ASN A 31 -6.04 -10.07 8.54
C ASN A 31 -5.63 -9.20 7.33
N ALA A 32 -5.01 -8.05 7.56
CA ALA A 32 -4.50 -7.19 6.49
C ALA A 32 -3.34 -7.82 5.70
N LEU A 33 -2.61 -8.76 6.31
CA LEU A 33 -1.57 -9.56 5.63
C LEU A 33 -2.13 -10.75 4.85
N GLY A 34 -3.44 -11.05 4.98
CA GLY A 34 -4.10 -12.13 4.27
C GLY A 34 -4.30 -13.42 5.07
N PHE A 35 -3.98 -13.43 6.38
CA PHE A 35 -4.31 -14.55 7.24
C PHE A 35 -5.81 -14.61 7.52
N SER A 36 -6.38 -15.81 7.57
CA SER A 36 -7.75 -16.04 8.00
C SER A 36 -7.79 -16.20 9.53
N ILE A 37 -8.64 -15.45 10.21
CA ILE A 37 -8.82 -15.57 11.66
C ILE A 37 -9.72 -16.78 11.93
N ILE A 38 -9.22 -17.77 12.66
CA ILE A 38 -9.94 -18.98 13.03
C ILE A 38 -10.56 -18.82 14.39
N GLU A 39 -9.80 -18.31 15.36
CA GLU A 39 -10.26 -18.03 16.70
C GLU A 39 -9.85 -16.62 17.11
N ASP A 40 -10.82 -15.83 17.52
CA ASP A 40 -10.64 -14.46 18.01
C ASP A 40 -10.03 -14.44 19.41
N PRO A 41 -9.44 -13.32 19.87
CA PRO A 41 -8.98 -13.16 21.23
C PRO A 41 -10.13 -13.33 22.23
N ASP A 42 -9.96 -14.21 23.21
CA ASP A 42 -10.95 -14.47 24.26
C ASP A 42 -10.86 -13.45 25.41
N ARG A 43 -12.00 -13.27 26.14
CA ARG A 43 -12.06 -12.44 27.34
C ARG A 43 -11.86 -13.33 28.59
N GLY A 44 -10.63 -13.81 28.85
CA GLY A 44 -10.39 -14.63 30.03
C GLY A 44 -9.10 -15.43 29.99
N GLN A 45 -8.99 -16.48 30.88
CA GLN A 45 -7.89 -17.42 30.80
C GLN A 45 -8.13 -18.41 29.65
N ASP A 46 -7.39 -18.20 28.57
CA ASP A 46 -7.55 -18.85 27.25
C ASP A 46 -6.46 -19.90 26.96
N GLY A 47 -5.87 -20.49 28.00
CA GLY A 47 -4.82 -21.52 27.85
C GLY A 47 -3.53 -20.99 27.22
N GLY A 48 -3.30 -19.66 27.28
CA GLY A 48 -2.10 -19.01 26.79
C GLY A 48 -2.02 -18.82 25.28
N ARG A 49 -3.16 -18.75 24.62
CA ARG A 49 -3.33 -18.29 23.23
C ARG A 49 -3.99 -16.91 23.21
N ASP A 50 -3.59 -16.07 22.31
CA ASP A 50 -4.25 -14.79 22.08
C ASP A 50 -5.13 -14.86 20.81
N LEU A 51 -4.69 -15.59 19.76
CA LEU A 51 -5.42 -15.85 18.51
C LEU A 51 -5.01 -17.19 17.89
N ILE A 52 -5.88 -17.74 17.04
CA ILE A 52 -5.48 -18.76 16.06
C ILE A 52 -5.81 -18.24 14.66
N VAL A 53 -4.83 -18.31 13.76
CA VAL A 53 -4.99 -17.90 12.37
C VAL A 53 -4.56 -19.01 11.43
N SER A 54 -5.06 -18.98 10.18
CA SER A 54 -4.59 -19.88 9.13
C SER A 54 -4.09 -19.14 7.93
N GLU A 55 -3.14 -19.76 7.25
CA GLU A 55 -2.56 -19.34 5.98
C GLU A 55 -2.85 -20.41 4.94
N LYS A 56 -3.44 -20.02 3.81
CA LYS A 56 -3.60 -20.90 2.65
C LYS A 56 -2.37 -20.76 1.76
N ARG A 57 -1.73 -21.89 1.46
CA ARG A 57 -0.58 -21.97 0.56
C ARG A 57 -0.98 -22.73 -0.69
N ALA A 58 -0.88 -22.09 -1.84
CA ALA A 58 -1.13 -22.73 -3.13
C ALA A 58 -0.03 -23.75 -3.42
N GLY A 59 -0.41 -25.01 -3.59
CA GLY A 59 0.48 -26.10 -3.99
C GLY A 59 0.24 -26.51 -5.46
N ILE A 60 1.21 -27.20 -6.05
CA ILE A 60 1.08 -27.69 -7.45
C ILE A 60 -0.02 -28.76 -7.58
N ILE A 61 -0.23 -29.56 -6.55
CA ILE A 61 -1.21 -30.68 -6.57
C ILE A 61 -2.46 -30.31 -5.79
N SER A 62 -2.32 -29.66 -4.64
CA SER A 62 -3.42 -29.21 -3.78
C SER A 62 -2.96 -28.07 -2.89
N ASP A 63 -3.90 -27.21 -2.51
CA ASP A 63 -3.64 -26.18 -1.52
C ASP A 63 -3.46 -26.81 -0.12
N THR A 64 -2.58 -26.22 0.68
CA THR A 64 -2.39 -26.58 2.09
C THR A 64 -2.87 -25.44 2.96
N GLU A 65 -3.29 -25.78 4.17
CA GLU A 65 -3.70 -24.80 5.20
C GLU A 65 -2.83 -24.98 6.43
N GLU A 66 -2.07 -23.95 6.77
CA GLU A 66 -1.18 -23.93 7.93
C GLU A 66 -1.84 -23.15 9.06
N ARG A 67 -1.95 -23.76 10.24
CA ARG A 67 -2.54 -23.14 11.43
C ARG A 67 -1.45 -22.61 12.34
N TRP A 68 -1.60 -21.36 12.76
CA TRP A 68 -0.65 -20.65 13.59
C TRP A 68 -1.24 -20.31 14.96
N LEU A 69 -0.51 -20.68 16.01
CA LEU A 69 -0.75 -20.18 17.36
C LEU A 69 -0.14 -18.79 17.47
N VAL A 70 -0.93 -17.78 17.71
CA VAL A 70 -0.46 -16.38 17.85
C VAL A 70 -0.35 -16.03 19.33
N SER A 71 0.75 -15.38 19.72
CA SER A 71 0.94 -14.79 21.04
C SER A 71 1.29 -13.31 20.92
N CYS A 72 0.58 -12.47 21.67
CA CYS A 72 0.70 -11.02 21.66
C CYS A 72 1.34 -10.51 22.97
N LYS A 73 2.42 -9.72 22.89
CA LYS A 73 3.06 -9.13 24.09
C LYS A 73 3.26 -7.62 23.92
N HIS A 74 2.47 -6.86 24.67
CA HIS A 74 2.53 -5.39 24.63
C HIS A 74 3.45 -4.83 25.74
N LYS A 75 4.76 -4.88 25.50
CA LYS A 75 5.80 -4.49 26.49
C LYS A 75 6.43 -3.11 26.29
N ILE A 76 6.08 -2.40 25.24
CA ILE A 76 6.68 -1.09 24.91
C ILE A 76 6.60 -0.08 26.06
N HIS A 77 5.53 -0.10 26.85
CA HIS A 77 5.34 0.80 27.97
C HIS A 77 6.34 0.62 29.12
N SER A 78 6.84 -0.60 29.29
CA SER A 78 7.89 -0.90 30.29
C SER A 78 9.30 -0.66 29.76
N GLY A 79 9.46 -0.51 28.43
CA GLY A 79 10.75 -0.44 27.77
C GLY A 79 11.52 -1.76 27.78
N ALA A 80 10.89 -2.85 28.27
CA ALA A 80 11.53 -4.15 28.38
C ALA A 80 11.36 -4.97 27.09
N SER A 81 12.36 -5.79 26.77
CA SER A 81 12.27 -6.81 25.72
C SER A 81 11.36 -7.96 26.16
N VAL A 82 10.80 -8.70 25.17
CA VAL A 82 10.06 -9.94 25.43
C VAL A 82 11.06 -11.04 25.78
N ILE A 83 10.88 -11.69 26.92
CA ILE A 83 11.78 -12.72 27.45
C ILE A 83 11.10 -14.10 27.46
N ILE A 84 11.88 -15.16 27.71
CA ILE A 84 11.38 -16.56 27.69
C ILE A 84 10.19 -16.77 28.61
N SER A 85 10.23 -16.18 29.82
CA SER A 85 9.14 -16.33 30.81
C SER A 85 7.82 -15.68 30.39
N ASP A 86 7.84 -14.74 29.45
CA ASP A 86 6.64 -14.11 28.92
C ASP A 86 5.86 -15.03 27.97
N GLU A 87 6.55 -15.99 27.35
CA GLU A 87 5.95 -16.92 26.38
C GLU A 87 5.63 -18.31 26.98
N GLY A 88 6.20 -18.67 28.13
CA GLY A 88 5.99 -19.97 28.72
C GLY A 88 6.44 -21.15 27.85
N ASP A 89 5.67 -22.24 27.84
CA ASP A 89 5.95 -23.41 26.98
C ASP A 89 5.22 -23.33 25.64
N ILE A 90 5.98 -22.86 24.62
CA ILE A 90 5.47 -22.69 23.25
C ILE A 90 5.10 -24.05 22.63
N SER A 91 5.92 -25.09 22.86
CA SER A 91 5.72 -26.42 22.27
C SER A 91 4.39 -27.05 22.71
N ASP A 92 4.13 -27.04 24.02
CA ASP A 92 2.91 -27.61 24.58
C ASP A 92 1.67 -26.87 24.12
N ARG A 93 1.75 -25.53 24.01
CA ARG A 93 0.68 -24.66 23.49
C ARG A 93 0.37 -24.96 22.01
N ILE A 94 1.40 -25.10 21.16
CA ILE A 94 1.21 -25.47 19.74
C ILE A 94 0.45 -26.80 19.63
N GLN A 95 0.85 -27.82 20.43
CA GLN A 95 0.23 -29.14 20.41
C GLN A 95 -1.19 -29.09 20.96
N ALA A 96 -1.43 -28.41 22.10
CA ALA A 96 -2.73 -28.28 22.72
C ALA A 96 -3.78 -27.65 21.77
N HIS A 97 -3.35 -26.65 20.98
CA HIS A 97 -4.22 -25.97 20.04
C HIS A 97 -4.17 -26.57 18.60
N LYS A 98 -3.48 -27.68 18.41
CA LYS A 98 -3.38 -28.38 17.12
C LYS A 98 -2.91 -27.46 15.98
N CYS A 99 -1.89 -26.63 16.27
CA CYS A 99 -1.30 -25.72 15.31
C CYS A 99 -0.03 -26.31 14.69
N ASN A 100 0.35 -25.81 13.51
CA ASN A 100 1.57 -26.21 12.79
C ASN A 100 2.76 -25.29 13.13
N GLY A 101 2.46 -24.07 13.55
CA GLY A 101 3.47 -23.05 13.83
C GLY A 101 3.10 -22.11 14.97
N PHE A 102 4.08 -21.30 15.35
CA PHE A 102 3.98 -20.24 16.34
C PHE A 102 4.27 -18.89 15.74
N MET A 103 3.47 -17.89 16.09
CA MET A 103 3.62 -16.53 15.64
C MET A 103 3.64 -15.56 16.83
N GLY A 104 4.75 -14.89 17.07
CA GLY A 104 4.87 -13.84 18.08
C GLY A 104 4.58 -12.46 17.48
N ILE A 105 3.64 -11.71 18.07
CA ILE A 105 3.35 -10.30 17.75
C ILE A 105 3.77 -9.45 18.95
N TYR A 106 4.84 -8.66 18.81
CA TYR A 106 5.46 -7.98 19.94
C TYR A 106 5.59 -6.48 19.70
N SER A 107 5.15 -5.68 20.65
CA SER A 107 5.34 -4.22 20.59
C SER A 107 6.76 -3.75 20.96
N SER A 108 7.65 -4.67 21.31
CA SER A 108 9.05 -4.41 21.66
C SER A 108 9.97 -5.46 21.06
N ILE A 109 11.28 -5.28 21.20
CA ILE A 109 12.28 -6.23 20.69
C ILE A 109 12.28 -7.55 21.47
N VAL A 110 12.73 -8.60 20.80
CA VAL A 110 12.89 -9.94 21.40
C VAL A 110 14.24 -10.06 22.08
N SER A 111 14.27 -10.62 23.29
CA SER A 111 15.53 -10.91 23.97
C SER A 111 16.34 -12.00 23.25
N SER A 112 17.67 -11.94 23.37
CA SER A 112 18.58 -12.94 22.78
C SER A 112 18.31 -14.38 23.28
N SER A 113 17.82 -14.53 24.52
CA SER A 113 17.47 -15.83 25.09
C SER A 113 16.20 -16.41 24.47
N LEU A 114 15.16 -15.59 24.30
CA LEU A 114 13.92 -16.01 23.61
C LEU A 114 14.20 -16.30 22.13
N ASN A 115 14.99 -15.48 21.46
CA ASN A 115 15.34 -15.69 20.07
C ASN A 115 16.06 -17.02 19.85
N ARG A 116 16.98 -17.41 20.75
CA ARG A 116 17.63 -18.74 20.73
C ARG A 116 16.62 -19.88 20.93
N LYS A 117 15.68 -19.74 21.88
CA LYS A 117 14.62 -20.74 22.10
C LYS A 117 13.73 -20.90 20.85
N LEU A 118 13.29 -19.81 20.25
CA LEU A 118 12.50 -19.83 19.04
C LEU A 118 13.24 -20.48 17.87
N LYS A 119 14.53 -20.18 17.74
CA LYS A 119 15.40 -20.80 16.73
C LYS A 119 15.57 -22.31 16.94
N SER A 120 15.63 -22.80 18.17
CA SER A 120 15.68 -24.25 18.45
C SER A 120 14.32 -24.94 18.19
N LEU A 121 13.22 -24.23 18.21
CA LEU A 121 11.89 -24.77 17.89
C LEU A 121 11.63 -24.83 16.38
N SER A 122 12.37 -24.07 15.58
CA SER A 122 12.20 -24.02 14.12
C SER A 122 12.55 -25.31 13.39
N ASP A 123 13.25 -26.25 14.05
CA ASP A 123 13.49 -27.59 13.51
C ASP A 123 12.22 -28.46 13.50
N LYS A 124 11.24 -28.14 14.35
CA LYS A 124 10.02 -28.93 14.53
C LYS A 124 8.74 -28.18 14.11
N TYR A 125 8.70 -26.87 14.25
CA TYR A 125 7.54 -26.03 14.01
C TYR A 125 7.91 -24.86 13.13
N GLU A 126 6.95 -24.32 12.38
CA GLU A 126 7.15 -23.04 11.73
C GLU A 126 7.12 -21.91 12.79
N ILE A 127 8.12 -21.04 12.76
CA ILE A 127 8.27 -19.96 13.73
C ILE A 127 8.33 -18.62 12.99
N GLN A 128 7.43 -17.72 13.33
CA GLN A 128 7.41 -16.36 12.81
C GLN A 128 7.36 -15.36 13.96
N VAL A 129 8.14 -14.29 13.87
CA VAL A 129 8.09 -13.19 14.83
C VAL A 129 7.93 -11.88 14.10
N PHE A 130 7.01 -11.07 14.59
CA PHE A 130 6.80 -9.68 14.22
C PHE A 130 7.07 -8.83 15.46
N ASP A 131 8.26 -8.26 15.57
CA ASP A 131 8.59 -7.25 16.56
C ASP A 131 8.17 -5.85 16.07
N ASN A 132 8.34 -4.86 16.93
CA ASN A 132 7.96 -3.48 16.62
C ASN A 132 8.59 -2.95 15.31
N GLU A 133 9.86 -3.28 15.03
CA GLU A 133 10.55 -2.81 13.83
C GLU A 133 9.97 -3.46 12.56
N LYS A 134 9.73 -4.77 12.61
CA LYS A 134 9.16 -5.52 11.50
C LYS A 134 7.69 -5.13 11.25
N ILE A 135 6.92 -4.92 12.33
CA ILE A 135 5.53 -4.42 12.24
C ILE A 135 5.52 -3.04 11.60
N GLU A 136 6.35 -2.09 12.09
CA GLU A 136 6.45 -0.74 11.54
C GLU A 136 6.74 -0.78 10.04
N ARG A 137 7.75 -1.53 9.62
CA ARG A 137 8.11 -1.67 8.20
C ARG A 137 6.93 -2.16 7.37
N ILE A 138 6.24 -3.21 7.82
CA ILE A 138 5.09 -3.78 7.11
C ILE A 138 3.94 -2.77 7.04
N LEU A 139 3.62 -2.07 8.14
CA LEU A 139 2.58 -1.05 8.16
C LEU A 139 2.85 0.08 7.16
N LEU A 140 4.11 0.44 6.96
CA LEU A 140 4.50 1.50 6.02
C LEU A 140 4.53 1.04 4.56
N GLU A 141 4.88 -0.22 4.30
CA GLU A 141 5.07 -0.76 2.95
C GLU A 141 3.80 -1.42 2.38
N ASN A 142 2.97 -2.04 3.23
CA ASN A 142 1.78 -2.76 2.82
C ASN A 142 0.54 -1.85 2.85
N ARG A 143 -0.06 -1.59 1.69
CA ARG A 143 -1.23 -0.70 1.56
C ARG A 143 -2.45 -1.14 2.38
N ASN A 144 -2.68 -2.44 2.50
CA ASN A 144 -3.81 -2.95 3.29
C ASN A 144 -3.59 -2.73 4.79
N ALA A 145 -2.34 -2.91 5.25
CA ALA A 145 -1.95 -2.70 6.64
C ALA A 145 -1.81 -1.21 7.00
N ASN A 146 -1.49 -0.34 6.04
CA ASN A 146 -1.32 1.10 6.25
C ASN A 146 -2.57 1.77 6.85
N LYS A 147 -3.77 1.29 6.53
CA LYS A 147 -5.04 1.78 7.10
C LYS A 147 -5.10 1.64 8.63
N LEU A 148 -4.36 0.69 9.18
CA LEU A 148 -4.30 0.45 10.64
C LEU A 148 -3.53 1.55 11.38
N ILE A 149 -2.60 2.24 10.71
CA ILE A 149 -1.82 3.32 11.33
C ILE A 149 -2.77 4.42 11.80
N ARG A 150 -3.74 4.83 10.99
CA ARG A 150 -4.72 5.86 11.36
C ARG A 150 -5.57 5.44 12.57
N ARG A 151 -5.92 4.16 12.68
CA ARG A 151 -6.79 3.64 13.74
C ARG A 151 -6.06 3.46 15.06
N PHE A 152 -4.89 2.83 15.03
CA PHE A 152 -4.17 2.40 16.24
C PHE A 152 -3.04 3.35 16.65
N PHE A 153 -2.57 4.21 15.73
CA PHE A 153 -1.44 5.12 15.92
C PHE A 153 -1.77 6.52 15.40
N PRO A 154 -2.84 7.18 15.89
CA PRO A 154 -3.33 8.43 15.32
C PRO A 154 -2.32 9.58 15.44
N GLN A 155 -1.52 9.66 16.50
CA GLN A 155 -0.51 10.71 16.64
C GLN A 155 0.68 10.50 15.69
N SER A 156 1.15 9.23 15.56
CA SER A 156 2.17 8.87 14.58
C SER A 156 1.67 9.11 13.15
N TYR A 157 0.41 8.75 12.87
CA TYR A 157 -0.23 9.01 11.59
C TYR A 157 -0.22 10.51 11.25
N ASN A 158 -0.67 11.37 12.18
CA ASN A 158 -0.68 12.81 11.96
C ASN A 158 0.72 13.38 11.72
N LYS A 159 1.74 12.90 12.46
CA LYS A 159 3.14 13.30 12.25
C LYS A 159 3.67 12.87 10.88
N MET A 160 3.25 11.72 10.37
CA MET A 160 3.62 11.21 9.06
C MET A 160 2.87 11.92 7.93
N GLU A 161 1.58 12.24 8.13
CA GLU A 161 0.75 12.96 7.17
C GLU A 161 1.32 14.34 6.85
N LEU A 162 2.00 14.97 7.80
CA LEU A 162 2.74 16.22 7.61
C LEU A 162 4.03 16.06 6.79
N LYS A 163 4.55 14.83 6.60
CA LYS A 163 5.85 14.55 5.97
C LYS A 163 5.78 13.66 4.73
N ALA A 164 4.73 12.85 4.57
CA ALA A 164 4.59 11.94 3.45
C ALA A 164 3.57 12.46 2.42
N PRO A 165 3.78 12.25 1.11
CA PRO A 165 2.74 12.48 0.13
C PRO A 165 1.59 11.51 0.44
N SER A 166 0.47 12.04 0.91
CA SER A 166 -0.77 11.28 1.10
C SER A 166 -1.37 10.92 -0.26
N ASN A 167 -2.11 9.82 -0.34
CA ASN A 167 -2.81 9.43 -1.56
C ASN A 167 -3.85 10.50 -1.91
N LEU A 168 -3.76 11.07 -3.10
CA LEU A 168 -4.71 12.05 -3.62
C LEU A 168 -6.13 11.46 -3.73
N LEU A 169 -6.22 10.18 -4.06
CA LEU A 169 -7.47 9.46 -4.31
C LEU A 169 -7.70 8.43 -3.19
N ASP A 170 -8.97 8.21 -2.81
CA ASP A 170 -9.36 7.20 -1.82
C ASP A 170 -9.02 5.78 -2.31
N GLU A 171 -9.14 5.54 -3.63
CA GLU A 171 -8.74 4.30 -4.28
C GLU A 171 -7.59 4.55 -5.25
N TYR A 172 -6.71 3.58 -5.32
CA TYR A 172 -5.61 3.64 -6.27
C TYR A 172 -6.10 3.45 -7.70
N LEU A 173 -5.76 4.40 -8.57
CA LEU A 173 -6.08 4.38 -9.99
C LEU A 173 -4.84 3.95 -10.80
N PRO A 174 -4.72 2.68 -11.22
CA PRO A 174 -3.56 2.21 -11.96
C PRO A 174 -3.49 2.84 -13.36
N LEU A 175 -2.29 3.23 -13.78
CA LEU A 175 -2.03 3.68 -15.15
C LEU A 175 -1.60 2.46 -15.99
N ARG A 176 -2.57 1.86 -16.68
CA ARG A 176 -2.33 0.57 -17.33
C ARG A 176 -1.73 0.70 -18.73
N CYS A 177 -0.74 -0.15 -19.03
CA CYS A 177 -0.24 -0.36 -20.39
C CYS A 177 -1.37 -0.87 -21.30
N LYS A 178 -1.63 -0.18 -22.42
CA LYS A 178 -2.67 -0.53 -23.40
C LYS A 178 -2.51 -1.94 -24.00
N VAL A 179 -1.28 -2.47 -24.01
CA VAL A 179 -0.98 -3.77 -24.61
C VAL A 179 -0.98 -4.91 -23.60
N CYS A 180 -0.20 -4.81 -22.52
CA CYS A 180 0.00 -5.91 -21.56
C CYS A 180 -0.74 -5.72 -20.22
N GLY A 181 -1.45 -4.60 -20.02
CA GLY A 181 -2.20 -4.34 -18.80
C GLY A 181 -1.36 -4.00 -17.55
N ARG A 182 -0.03 -4.03 -17.62
CA ARG A 182 0.85 -3.69 -16.50
C ARG A 182 0.60 -2.27 -16.01
N ASP A 183 0.63 -2.10 -14.70
CA ASP A 183 0.54 -0.77 -14.09
C ASP A 183 1.89 -0.04 -14.20
N LEU A 184 1.87 1.11 -14.89
CA LEU A 184 3.06 1.89 -15.21
C LEU A 184 3.50 2.85 -14.10
N LEU A 185 2.73 2.93 -13.00
CA LEU A 185 3.10 3.72 -11.81
C LEU A 185 3.81 2.89 -10.73
N GLN A 186 4.10 1.61 -10.99
CA GLN A 186 4.91 0.79 -10.10
C GLN A 186 6.36 1.28 -10.07
N ARG A 187 7.01 1.18 -8.88
CA ARG A 187 8.37 1.70 -8.68
C ARG A 187 9.40 1.11 -9.65
N ASP A 188 9.34 -0.19 -9.88
CA ASP A 188 10.24 -0.88 -10.82
C ASP A 188 10.13 -0.35 -12.26
N ILE A 189 8.96 0.16 -12.65
CA ILE A 189 8.73 0.81 -13.95
C ILE A 189 9.24 2.25 -13.95
N LEU A 190 8.91 3.01 -12.90
CA LEU A 190 9.28 4.43 -12.78
C LEU A 190 10.79 4.62 -12.64
N ASP A 191 11.46 3.86 -11.76
CA ASP A 191 12.89 3.97 -11.49
C ASP A 191 13.76 3.59 -12.71
N ARG A 192 13.21 2.77 -13.61
CA ARG A 192 13.89 2.31 -14.83
C ARG A 192 13.42 3.01 -16.11
N TYR A 193 12.56 4.02 -16.00
CA TYR A 193 12.02 4.78 -17.14
C TYR A 193 11.38 3.90 -18.22
N LEU A 194 10.59 2.91 -17.81
CA LEU A 194 10.00 1.89 -18.71
C LEU A 194 8.58 2.20 -19.19
N GLY A 195 7.99 3.33 -18.81
CA GLY A 195 6.62 3.73 -19.20
C GLY A 195 6.59 5.03 -19.97
N ILE A 196 5.72 5.12 -20.99
CA ILE A 196 5.47 6.35 -21.75
C ILE A 196 3.98 6.61 -21.94
N VAL A 197 3.63 7.89 -22.00
CA VAL A 197 2.33 8.38 -22.50
C VAL A 197 2.52 8.73 -23.97
N VAL A 198 1.67 8.20 -24.83
CA VAL A 198 1.71 8.40 -26.29
C VAL A 198 0.52 9.22 -26.72
N PHE A 199 0.79 10.22 -27.55
CA PHE A 199 -0.19 11.08 -28.21
C PHE A 199 -0.24 10.71 -29.69
N VAL A 200 -1.41 10.34 -30.17
CA VAL A 200 -1.64 9.95 -31.57
C VAL A 200 -2.35 11.07 -32.29
N ARG A 201 -1.83 11.48 -33.44
CA ARG A 201 -2.44 12.49 -34.28
C ARG A 201 -2.49 12.05 -35.74
N ASP A 202 -3.45 12.60 -36.49
CA ASP A 202 -3.53 12.43 -37.94
C ASP A 202 -2.28 12.99 -38.63
N LYS A 203 -1.88 12.34 -39.73
CA LYS A 203 -0.75 12.76 -40.55
C LYS A 203 -1.04 14.02 -41.35
N GLU A 204 -2.32 14.30 -41.64
CA GLU A 204 -2.71 15.52 -42.37
C GLU A 204 -2.41 16.76 -41.53
N TYR A 205 -1.36 17.45 -41.94
CA TYR A 205 -0.89 18.67 -41.30
C TYR A 205 -1.78 19.83 -41.76
N ASN A 206 -2.83 20.12 -41.00
CA ASN A 206 -3.46 21.42 -40.97
C ASN A 206 -2.84 22.22 -39.84
N GLU A 207 -2.95 23.54 -39.80
CA GLU A 207 -2.40 24.46 -38.79
C GLU A 207 -2.65 24.06 -37.32
N LYS A 208 -3.39 22.98 -37.09
CA LYS A 208 -3.78 22.46 -35.78
C LYS A 208 -3.42 20.98 -35.63
N ASN A 209 -2.86 20.61 -34.48
CA ASN A 209 -2.63 19.20 -34.15
C ASN A 209 -3.96 18.56 -33.73
N LYS A 210 -4.52 17.66 -34.53
CA LYS A 210 -5.72 16.90 -34.17
C LYS A 210 -5.30 15.56 -33.57
N TYR A 211 -5.47 15.43 -32.25
CA TYR A 211 -5.20 14.18 -31.50
C TYR A 211 -6.42 13.27 -31.54
N THR A 212 -6.20 12.04 -32.00
CA THR A 212 -7.22 10.99 -32.15
C THR A 212 -7.21 9.99 -31.01
N ASP A 213 -6.06 9.80 -30.34
CA ASP A 213 -5.94 8.94 -29.15
C ASP A 213 -4.80 9.42 -28.21
N VAL A 214 -4.95 9.08 -26.93
CA VAL A 214 -3.90 9.21 -25.89
C VAL A 214 -3.89 7.92 -25.10
N TYR A 215 -2.74 7.25 -25.04
CA TYR A 215 -2.62 6.01 -24.32
C TYR A 215 -1.25 5.85 -23.65
N CYS A 216 -1.15 4.87 -22.71
CA CYS A 216 0.09 4.58 -22.02
C CYS A 216 0.58 3.17 -22.38
N VAL A 217 1.89 3.01 -22.57
CA VAL A 217 2.52 1.72 -22.89
C VAL A 217 3.89 1.55 -22.24
N CYS A 218 4.31 0.29 -22.05
CA CYS A 218 5.69 -0.03 -21.71
C CYS A 218 6.62 0.27 -22.89
N LYS A 219 7.77 0.85 -22.61
CA LYS A 219 8.87 0.93 -23.62
C LYS A 219 9.29 -0.49 -24.03
N GLY A 220 9.72 -0.61 -25.27
CA GLY A 220 10.21 -1.87 -25.84
C GLY A 220 9.16 -2.55 -26.72
N GLU A 221 8.75 -3.77 -26.42
CA GLU A 221 7.88 -4.55 -27.30
C GLU A 221 6.47 -3.96 -27.42
N CYS A 222 5.86 -3.54 -26.30
CA CYS A 222 4.52 -2.95 -26.31
C CYS A 222 4.48 -1.67 -27.17
N ASP A 223 5.44 -0.78 -26.96
CA ASP A 223 5.57 0.46 -27.72
C ASP A 223 5.81 0.18 -29.21
N ARG A 224 6.76 -0.71 -29.56
CA ARG A 224 7.03 -1.06 -30.96
C ARG A 224 5.79 -1.61 -31.69
N ASN A 225 5.00 -2.43 -31.01
CA ASN A 225 3.77 -2.98 -31.58
C ASN A 225 2.73 -1.89 -31.83
N MET A 226 2.54 -0.95 -30.90
CA MET A 226 1.64 0.16 -31.08
C MET A 226 2.11 1.13 -32.18
N VAL A 227 3.41 1.47 -32.22
CA VAL A 227 3.96 2.33 -33.28
C VAL A 227 3.76 1.72 -34.67
N LYS A 228 3.93 0.40 -34.82
CA LYS A 228 3.64 -0.29 -36.10
C LYS A 228 2.17 -0.18 -36.48
N LEU A 229 1.27 -0.38 -35.50
CA LEU A 229 -0.17 -0.24 -35.71
C LEU A 229 -0.55 1.18 -36.15
N GLU A 230 -0.06 2.20 -35.43
CA GLU A 230 -0.37 3.60 -35.75
C GLU A 230 0.18 4.01 -37.11
N ARG A 231 1.38 3.57 -37.47
CA ARG A 231 1.94 3.78 -38.81
C ARG A 231 1.12 3.13 -39.91
N SER A 232 0.54 1.94 -39.67
CA SER A 232 -0.34 1.30 -40.66
C SER A 232 -1.67 2.04 -40.86
N ARG A 233 -2.03 2.91 -39.92
CA ARG A 233 -3.19 3.81 -39.98
C ARG A 233 -2.82 5.22 -40.47
N GLU A 234 -1.59 5.41 -40.90
CA GLU A 234 -1.02 6.70 -41.33
C GLU A 234 -0.97 7.77 -40.22
N ASN A 235 -1.03 7.35 -38.94
CA ASN A 235 -0.94 8.23 -37.79
C ASN A 235 0.51 8.60 -37.43
N VAL A 236 0.69 9.76 -36.78
CA VAL A 236 1.95 10.24 -36.21
C VAL A 236 1.84 10.17 -34.69
N THR A 237 2.88 9.66 -34.03
CA THR A 237 2.93 9.54 -32.56
C THR A 237 3.99 10.44 -31.96
N GLY A 238 3.62 11.14 -30.88
CA GLY A 238 4.56 11.81 -29.95
C GLY A 238 4.44 11.17 -28.58
N TRP A 239 5.46 11.30 -27.73
CA TRP A 239 5.44 10.67 -26.42
C TRP A 239 6.15 11.48 -25.34
N ASN A 240 5.80 11.21 -24.08
CA ASN A 240 6.47 11.70 -22.88
C ASN A 240 6.75 10.53 -21.92
N ASP A 241 7.91 10.58 -21.22
CA ASP A 241 8.24 9.62 -20.17
C ASP A 241 7.32 9.79 -18.95
N ILE A 242 6.70 8.70 -18.50
CA ILE A 242 5.89 8.71 -17.27
C ILE A 242 6.77 9.06 -16.07
N SER A 243 7.99 8.55 -16.00
CA SER A 243 8.93 8.82 -14.90
C SER A 243 9.28 10.32 -14.78
N ASP A 244 9.34 11.02 -15.90
CA ASP A 244 9.51 12.48 -15.91
C ASP A 244 8.24 13.21 -15.47
N LEU A 245 7.07 12.72 -15.91
CA LEU A 245 5.79 13.33 -15.60
C LEU A 245 5.36 13.17 -14.14
N VAL A 246 5.91 12.19 -13.40
CA VAL A 246 5.62 12.06 -11.95
C VAL A 246 6.47 13.00 -11.08
N ILE A 247 7.42 13.75 -11.67
CA ILE A 247 8.15 14.81 -10.97
C ILE A 247 7.24 16.04 -10.85
N PRO A 248 6.92 16.54 -9.61
CA PRO A 248 5.88 17.55 -9.39
C PRO A 248 5.98 18.79 -10.29
N ILE A 249 7.17 19.36 -10.43
CA ILE A 249 7.36 20.57 -11.26
C ILE A 249 7.20 20.25 -12.77
N ARG A 250 7.59 19.07 -13.22
CA ARG A 250 7.41 18.65 -14.62
C ARG A 250 5.94 18.35 -14.92
N PHE A 251 5.25 17.68 -13.98
CA PHE A 251 3.80 17.47 -14.07
C PHE A 251 3.05 18.79 -14.21
N LEU A 252 3.33 19.76 -13.34
CA LEU A 252 2.69 21.08 -13.39
C LEU A 252 2.96 21.78 -14.73
N LYS A 253 4.21 21.80 -15.20
CA LYS A 253 4.58 22.37 -16.50
C LYS A 253 3.88 21.68 -17.67
N PHE A 254 3.75 20.35 -17.62
CA PHE A 254 3.05 19.55 -18.62
C PHE A 254 1.56 19.92 -18.68
N VAL A 255 0.86 19.99 -17.52
CA VAL A 255 -0.56 20.38 -17.47
C VAL A 255 -0.76 21.81 -17.97
N ILE A 256 0.06 22.76 -17.54
CA ILE A 256 -0.02 24.15 -17.99
C ILE A 256 0.21 24.26 -19.51
N ALA A 257 1.21 23.54 -20.05
CA ALA A 257 1.47 23.54 -21.49
C ALA A 257 0.28 22.98 -22.29
N LEU A 258 -0.32 21.88 -21.83
CA LEU A 258 -1.53 21.33 -22.45
C LEU A 258 -2.69 22.33 -22.41
N MET A 259 -2.96 22.97 -21.27
CA MET A 259 -4.00 23.98 -21.13
C MET A 259 -3.81 25.15 -22.08
N ASN A 260 -2.57 25.64 -22.20
CA ASN A 260 -2.26 26.77 -23.12
C ASN A 260 -2.48 26.37 -24.58
N ARG A 261 -2.04 25.19 -25.01
CA ARG A 261 -2.19 24.71 -26.39
C ARG A 261 -3.66 24.41 -26.76
N ILE A 262 -4.43 23.88 -25.79
CA ILE A 262 -5.90 23.70 -25.98
C ILE A 262 -6.57 25.08 -26.10
N ARG A 263 -6.21 26.04 -25.23
CA ARG A 263 -6.76 27.40 -25.26
C ARG A 263 -6.45 28.14 -26.57
N SER A 264 -5.23 28.01 -27.07
CA SER A 264 -4.80 28.63 -28.34
C SER A 264 -5.35 27.90 -29.58
N HIS A 265 -6.06 26.80 -29.39
CA HIS A 265 -6.51 25.91 -30.45
C HIS A 265 -5.40 25.32 -31.33
N GLU A 266 -4.14 25.30 -30.81
CA GLU A 266 -3.05 24.56 -31.43
C GLU A 266 -3.29 23.06 -31.38
N ASP A 267 -3.79 22.55 -30.22
CA ASP A 267 -4.14 21.17 -30.01
C ASP A 267 -5.65 21.00 -29.90
N VAL A 268 -6.18 20.11 -30.73
CA VAL A 268 -7.59 19.70 -30.71
C VAL A 268 -7.64 18.19 -30.47
N PHE A 269 -8.49 17.76 -29.56
CA PHE A 269 -8.65 16.36 -29.18
C PHE A 269 -10.03 15.86 -29.59
N THR A 270 -10.11 14.63 -30.07
CA THR A 270 -11.40 13.93 -30.12
C THR A 270 -11.94 13.71 -28.70
N GLU A 271 -13.23 13.49 -28.54
CA GLU A 271 -13.84 13.21 -27.22
C GLU A 271 -13.16 12.03 -26.50
N GLU A 272 -12.83 10.96 -27.23
CA GLU A 272 -12.14 9.79 -26.69
C GLU A 272 -10.71 10.14 -26.26
N ALA A 273 -9.95 10.80 -27.13
CA ALA A 273 -8.58 11.21 -26.82
C ALA A 273 -8.52 12.16 -25.60
N TYR A 274 -9.48 13.08 -25.50
CA TYR A 274 -9.59 14.00 -24.37
C TYR A 274 -9.95 13.29 -23.08
N SER A 275 -10.85 12.31 -23.12
CA SER A 275 -11.20 11.48 -21.96
C SER A 275 -10.00 10.66 -21.50
N ASN A 276 -9.26 10.04 -22.42
CA ASN A 276 -8.05 9.28 -22.12
C ASN A 276 -6.95 10.18 -21.52
N LEU A 277 -6.80 11.40 -22.03
CA LEU A 277 -5.87 12.40 -21.48
C LEU A 277 -6.24 12.78 -20.05
N LYS A 278 -7.53 13.08 -19.76
CA LYS A 278 -7.99 13.38 -18.40
C LYS A 278 -7.69 12.23 -17.44
N ASN A 279 -8.02 11.00 -17.81
CA ASN A 279 -7.76 9.82 -16.99
C ASN A 279 -6.26 9.62 -16.73
N THR A 280 -5.42 9.85 -17.74
CA THR A 280 -3.95 9.82 -17.61
C THR A 280 -3.45 10.87 -16.62
N ILE A 281 -3.92 12.12 -16.71
CA ILE A 281 -3.55 13.21 -15.81
C ILE A 281 -3.96 12.88 -14.37
N ILE A 282 -5.19 12.37 -14.15
CA ILE A 282 -5.67 11.99 -12.81
C ILE A 282 -4.81 10.86 -12.22
N SER A 283 -4.49 9.83 -13.02
CA SER A 283 -3.63 8.73 -12.58
C SER A 283 -2.21 9.20 -12.24
N LEU A 284 -1.63 10.12 -13.01
CA LEU A 284 -0.32 10.72 -12.72
C LEU A 284 -0.37 11.60 -11.46
N ALA A 285 -1.44 12.36 -11.26
CA ALA A 285 -1.60 13.28 -10.16
C ALA A 285 -1.49 12.57 -8.79
N GLN A 286 -2.00 11.35 -8.65
CA GLN A 286 -1.93 10.59 -7.39
C GLN A 286 -0.48 10.29 -6.92
N THR A 287 0.51 10.32 -7.83
CA THR A 287 1.92 10.12 -7.48
C THR A 287 2.65 11.43 -7.23
N THR A 288 2.11 12.56 -7.70
CA THR A 288 2.75 13.89 -7.67
C THR A 288 2.15 14.83 -6.65
N MET A 289 0.86 14.68 -6.32
CA MET A 289 0.13 15.58 -5.43
C MET A 289 -0.09 14.98 -4.06
N LYS A 290 -0.21 15.85 -3.05
CA LYS A 290 -0.57 15.45 -1.69
C LYS A 290 -2.11 15.35 -1.58
N ARG A 291 -2.58 14.45 -0.71
CA ARG A 291 -3.98 14.40 -0.31
C ARG A 291 -4.35 15.72 0.38
N GLN A 292 -5.54 16.25 0.09
CA GLN A 292 -6.10 17.38 0.82
C GLN A 292 -6.36 16.97 2.28
N SER A 293 -5.96 17.83 3.22
CA SER A 293 -6.32 17.67 4.63
C SER A 293 -7.82 17.95 4.82
N GLU A 294 -8.40 17.52 5.95
CA GLU A 294 -9.79 17.87 6.29
C GLU A 294 -10.01 19.38 6.39
N GLU A 295 -8.96 20.12 6.73
CA GLU A 295 -8.96 21.58 6.77
C GLU A 295 -8.99 22.17 5.37
N ASP A 296 -8.23 21.63 4.43
CA ASP A 296 -8.25 22.04 3.02
C ASP A 296 -9.62 21.78 2.40
N ILE A 297 -10.23 20.62 2.67
CA ILE A 297 -11.58 20.28 2.19
C ILE A 297 -12.62 21.24 2.75
N ARG A 298 -12.54 21.58 4.05
CA ARG A 298 -13.44 22.59 4.67
C ARG A 298 -13.25 23.96 4.05
N ARG A 299 -12.01 24.37 3.83
CA ARG A 299 -11.69 25.66 3.20
C ARG A 299 -12.20 25.71 1.77
N ASP A 300 -11.98 24.67 0.99
CA ASP A 300 -12.47 24.57 -0.39
C ASP A 300 -13.99 24.71 -0.46
N LYS A 301 -14.73 23.97 0.38
CA LYS A 301 -16.20 24.12 0.47
C LYS A 301 -16.63 25.54 0.82
N SER A 302 -15.96 26.18 1.79
CA SER A 302 -16.31 27.56 2.18
C SER A 302 -16.06 28.58 1.07
N LEU A 303 -15.06 28.33 0.19
CA LEU A 303 -14.78 29.19 -0.96
C LEU A 303 -15.84 29.03 -2.08
N TRP A 304 -16.36 27.82 -2.27
CA TRP A 304 -17.46 27.56 -3.20
C TRP A 304 -18.76 28.24 -2.75
N ASP A 305 -19.08 28.19 -1.44
CA ASP A 305 -20.28 28.84 -0.86
C ASP A 305 -20.23 30.37 -0.94
N LEU A 306 -19.05 30.99 -1.08
CA LEU A 306 -18.85 32.43 -1.26
C LEU A 306 -18.90 32.88 -2.73
N SER A 307 -18.81 31.94 -3.69
CA SER A 307 -18.77 32.22 -5.13
C SER A 307 -20.10 31.95 -5.85
N GLY A 308 -21.12 31.48 -5.16
CA GLY A 308 -22.52 31.33 -5.59
C GLY A 308 -23.33 32.51 -5.06
#